data_ee18efe39dbd8f242a11baa387a746bc
#
_entry.id   ee18efe39dbd8f242a11baa387a746bc
#
_cell.length_a   1.000
_cell.length_b   1.000
_cell.length_c   1.000
_cell.angle_alpha   90.00
_cell.angle_beta   90.00
_cell.angle_gamma   90.00
#
_symmetry.space_group_name_H-M   'P 1'
#
loop_
_entity.id
_entity.type
_entity.pdbx_description
1 polymer ?
#
loop_
_entity_poly.entity_id
_entity_poly.type
_entity_poly.pdbx_seq_one_letter_code
_entity_poly.pdbx_strand_id
1 'polypeptide(L)'
;QDFPMPCSNDDTHGTSVAGLIAARDGNGTGVSGVAPRAQLVGLNILASNFVADTLDALSRDLDRNHVYNNSWGPTDNGHLATPEPDWSSYNDTLRNGLKTGRNGLGAIYVFSGGNGAIQTDYSSLDGGVSAMGIVNVCATNAMGKRAPYSERGANLTVCAPSADATDDQQPEVTTTSVRNDYTHTFNGTSASAPMVSGVIALMLQANPKLTWRDVPLILARTARKVDEQDGGWRDYRSPLGNAQGLYDVLHYSHHYGFGVANADAAVRLARNWKSVGGSDTLKTCGPYTTTVNAAIPETGIVTQQGADQTARSTKDNSQARTYFGALYQLSNTLDYQMAPANGLRSAVEIPAECDIRHIEHVDVKVTVTAADGQGTHPNTGDLQMALQSPLGTVSTLMLPHACTDLNTAAFGAPELLVERCGGLNNFTFGVRRHLEEPVASGGNRRWELVTADRVQGGEGQLKDWSITFYGR
;
A
#
# COMPACT_ATOMS: atom_id res chain seq x y z
N GLN A 1 14.78 10.52 24.06
CA GLN A 1 13.82 11.49 24.64
C GLN A 1 12.86 10.73 25.55
N ASP A 2 12.80 11.10 26.84
CA ASP A 2 11.98 10.36 27.82
C ASP A 2 10.47 10.60 27.64
N PHE A 3 10.08 11.64 26.89
CA PHE A 3 8.68 11.96 26.56
C PHE A 3 8.57 12.42 25.10
N PRO A 4 7.75 11.77 24.28
CA PRO A 4 7.50 12.17 22.91
C PRO A 4 6.50 13.34 22.86
N MET A 5 6.99 14.52 23.26
CA MET A 5 6.18 15.74 23.24
C MET A 5 6.15 16.34 21.82
N PRO A 6 5.05 16.99 21.43
CA PRO A 6 5.03 17.83 20.26
C PRO A 6 6.12 18.88 20.30
N CYS A 7 6.81 19.10 19.19
CA CYS A 7 7.88 20.11 19.12
C CYS A 7 7.34 21.55 19.09
N SER A 8 6.11 21.72 18.62
CA SER A 8 5.39 22.98 18.56
C SER A 8 3.89 22.79 18.83
N ASN A 9 3.17 23.91 18.95
CA ASN A 9 1.70 23.86 19.10
C ASN A 9 0.97 23.44 17.81
N ASP A 10 1.65 23.48 16.69
CA ASP A 10 1.09 23.10 15.38
C ASP A 10 1.38 21.62 15.08
N ASP A 11 2.18 20.97 15.92
CA ASP A 11 2.59 19.56 15.79
C ASP A 11 1.53 18.62 16.39
N THR A 12 0.33 18.65 15.81
CA THR A 12 -0.87 17.99 16.34
C THR A 12 -1.04 16.56 15.85
N HIS A 13 -0.43 16.19 14.71
CA HIS A 13 -0.71 14.98 13.96
C HIS A 13 -0.56 13.69 14.79
N GLY A 14 0.57 13.51 15.48
CA GLY A 14 0.82 12.32 16.29
C GLY A 14 -0.15 12.18 17.47
N THR A 15 -0.57 13.32 18.08
CA THR A 15 -1.59 13.34 19.14
C THR A 15 -2.95 12.89 18.61
N SER A 16 -3.33 13.34 17.42
CA SER A 16 -4.58 12.96 16.75
C SER A 16 -4.60 11.48 16.41
N VAL A 17 -3.52 10.97 15.86
CA VAL A 17 -3.32 9.54 15.58
C VAL A 17 -3.45 8.70 16.85
N ALA A 18 -2.77 9.08 17.92
CA ALA A 18 -2.80 8.38 19.22
C ALA A 18 -4.22 8.34 19.82
N GLY A 19 -4.99 9.42 19.66
CA GLY A 19 -6.38 9.50 20.11
C GLY A 19 -7.28 8.49 19.42
N LEU A 20 -7.13 8.29 18.11
CA LEU A 20 -7.89 7.29 17.36
C LEU A 20 -7.59 5.86 17.80
N ILE A 21 -6.35 5.58 18.20
CA ILE A 21 -5.99 4.27 18.73
C ILE A 21 -6.59 4.05 20.11
N ALA A 22 -6.34 4.97 21.07
CA ALA A 22 -6.48 4.66 22.50
C ALA A 22 -6.92 5.83 23.39
N ALA A 23 -7.64 6.83 22.86
CA ALA A 23 -8.30 7.80 23.75
C ALA A 23 -9.22 7.05 24.72
N ARG A 24 -9.17 7.43 26.02
CA ARG A 24 -9.86 6.72 27.08
C ARG A 24 -11.37 6.84 26.97
N ASP A 25 -12.05 5.70 27.10
CA ASP A 25 -13.50 5.61 27.21
C ASP A 25 -13.99 5.79 28.65
N GLY A 26 -15.25 6.15 28.81
CA GLY A 26 -15.95 6.12 30.10
C GLY A 26 -15.43 7.09 31.17
N ASN A 27 -14.63 8.09 30.80
CA ASN A 27 -14.08 9.10 31.69
C ASN A 27 -14.90 10.39 31.71
N GLY A 28 -16.02 10.45 30.97
CA GLY A 28 -16.90 11.62 30.88
C GLY A 28 -16.30 12.79 30.09
N THR A 29 -15.21 12.58 29.36
CA THR A 29 -14.48 13.63 28.64
C THR A 29 -14.09 13.16 27.24
N GLY A 30 -14.35 14.00 26.23
CA GLY A 30 -13.82 13.91 24.89
C GLY A 30 -14.28 12.70 24.09
N VAL A 31 -13.33 12.04 23.46
CA VAL A 31 -13.54 10.96 22.48
C VAL A 31 -13.06 9.61 23.01
N SER A 32 -13.47 8.53 22.33
CA SER A 32 -12.97 7.17 22.60
C SER A 32 -12.18 6.67 21.40
N GLY A 33 -10.98 6.16 21.64
CA GLY A 33 -10.22 5.42 20.66
C GLY A 33 -10.81 4.01 20.43
N VAL A 34 -10.35 3.36 19.36
CA VAL A 34 -10.81 2.00 18.99
C VAL A 34 -10.42 0.97 20.07
N ALA A 35 -9.25 1.11 20.66
CA ALA A 35 -8.74 0.26 21.75
C ALA A 35 -8.43 1.11 23.00
N PRO A 36 -9.45 1.64 23.72
CA PRO A 36 -9.27 2.70 24.71
C PRO A 36 -8.47 2.28 25.95
N ARG A 37 -8.15 1.00 26.08
CA ARG A 37 -7.34 0.45 27.17
C ARG A 37 -5.95 0.00 26.73
N ALA A 38 -5.60 0.21 25.44
CA ALA A 38 -4.26 -0.04 24.97
C ALA A 38 -3.26 0.93 25.62
N GLN A 39 -2.03 0.47 25.81
CA GLN A 39 -0.92 1.32 26.20
C GLN A 39 -0.29 1.92 24.95
N LEU A 40 0.09 3.17 25.01
CA LEU A 40 0.74 3.89 23.93
C LEU A 40 2.20 4.17 24.25
N VAL A 41 3.05 4.01 23.25
CA VAL A 41 4.43 4.50 23.24
C VAL A 41 4.54 5.44 22.05
N GLY A 42 4.90 6.70 22.30
CA GLY A 42 5.09 7.68 21.23
C GLY A 42 6.55 7.69 20.78
N LEU A 43 6.76 7.70 19.47
CA LEU A 43 8.06 7.82 18.81
C LEU A 43 7.97 9.00 17.85
N ASN A 44 8.58 10.13 18.20
CA ASN A 44 8.47 11.38 17.44
C ASN A 44 9.51 11.42 16.32
N ILE A 45 9.25 10.65 15.23
CA ILE A 45 10.16 10.58 14.08
C ILE A 45 9.94 11.71 13.08
N LEU A 46 8.74 12.29 13.02
CA LEU A 46 8.44 13.37 12.06
C LEU A 46 9.18 14.67 12.39
N ALA A 47 9.69 14.81 13.61
CA ALA A 47 10.59 15.91 13.98
C ALA A 47 12.06 15.65 13.61
N SER A 48 12.36 14.47 13.06
CA SER A 48 13.72 14.07 12.66
C SER A 48 13.75 13.74 11.18
N ASN A 49 14.81 14.16 10.51
CA ASN A 49 15.09 13.79 9.11
C ASN A 49 16.16 12.70 8.99
N PHE A 50 16.47 12.02 10.09
CA PHE A 50 17.49 10.98 10.09
C PHE A 50 16.90 9.60 9.88
N VAL A 51 17.40 8.89 8.89
CA VAL A 51 17.02 7.48 8.61
C VAL A 51 17.24 6.58 9.81
N ALA A 52 18.31 6.82 10.57
CA ALA A 52 18.60 6.05 11.79
C ALA A 52 17.45 6.12 12.81
N ASP A 53 16.77 7.27 12.94
CA ASP A 53 15.63 7.41 13.85
C ASP A 53 14.41 6.62 13.36
N THR A 54 14.21 6.55 12.03
CA THR A 54 13.17 5.71 11.43
C THR A 54 13.42 4.24 11.68
N LEU A 55 14.65 3.77 11.46
CA LEU A 55 15.03 2.36 11.70
C LEU A 55 14.92 2.00 13.18
N ASP A 56 15.34 2.90 14.07
CA ASP A 56 15.18 2.73 15.50
C ASP A 56 13.70 2.67 15.90
N ALA A 57 12.87 3.57 15.40
CA ALA A 57 11.44 3.58 15.71
C ALA A 57 10.73 2.30 15.26
N LEU A 58 11.10 1.73 14.12
CA LEU A 58 10.55 0.47 13.61
C LEU A 58 11.05 -0.77 14.37
N SER A 59 12.10 -0.65 15.19
CA SER A 59 12.69 -1.78 15.92
C SER A 59 12.77 -1.59 17.44
N ARG A 60 12.32 -0.45 17.95
CA ARG A 60 12.42 -0.12 19.36
C ARG A 60 11.47 -0.97 20.22
N ASP A 61 12.02 -1.60 21.27
CA ASP A 61 11.27 -2.39 22.25
C ASP A 61 10.39 -3.50 21.61
N LEU A 62 10.95 -4.26 20.69
CA LEU A 62 10.25 -5.32 19.93
C LEU A 62 9.64 -6.42 20.81
N ASP A 63 10.10 -6.58 22.04
CA ASP A 63 9.55 -7.51 23.04
C ASP A 63 8.29 -6.95 23.72
N ARG A 64 8.10 -5.62 23.72
CA ARG A 64 7.04 -4.90 24.44
C ARG A 64 6.02 -4.24 23.53
N ASN A 65 6.46 -3.66 22.42
CA ASN A 65 5.60 -3.03 21.43
C ASN A 65 5.03 -4.07 20.49
N HIS A 66 3.71 -4.19 20.48
CA HIS A 66 3.02 -5.20 19.68
C HIS A 66 2.66 -4.72 18.29
N VAL A 67 2.20 -3.46 18.19
CA VAL A 67 1.74 -2.85 16.95
C VAL A 67 2.49 -1.52 16.76
N TYR A 68 3.07 -1.35 15.59
CA TYR A 68 3.75 -0.12 15.17
C TYR A 68 2.87 0.59 14.16
N ASN A 69 2.24 1.69 14.58
CA ASN A 69 1.42 2.51 13.71
C ASN A 69 2.25 3.58 13.05
N ASN A 70 2.22 3.64 11.75
CA ASN A 70 2.99 4.53 10.90
C ASN A 70 2.04 5.33 10.00
N SER A 71 1.56 6.48 10.50
CA SER A 71 0.72 7.40 9.72
C SER A 71 1.58 8.43 9.01
N TRP A 72 2.57 7.98 8.28
CA TRP A 72 3.53 8.77 7.52
C TRP A 72 4.03 7.96 6.33
N GLY A 73 4.62 8.62 5.37
CA GLY A 73 5.18 8.01 4.16
C GLY A 73 6.03 9.00 3.38
N PRO A 74 6.47 8.64 2.19
CA PRO A 74 7.12 9.55 1.27
C PRO A 74 6.16 10.66 0.82
N THR A 75 6.68 11.59 0.05
CA THR A 75 5.86 12.65 -0.56
C THR A 75 4.94 12.03 -1.61
N ASP A 76 3.66 12.39 -1.57
CA ASP A 76 2.60 11.95 -2.49
C ASP A 76 2.73 12.67 -3.85
N ASN A 77 3.67 12.29 -4.68
CA ASN A 77 4.05 13.03 -5.89
C ASN A 77 4.19 12.19 -7.18
N GLY A 78 3.82 10.91 -7.12
CA GLY A 78 3.89 9.99 -8.25
C GLY A 78 5.27 9.42 -8.54
N HIS A 79 6.31 9.84 -7.85
CA HIS A 79 7.63 9.24 -8.00
C HIS A 79 7.72 7.89 -7.30
N LEU A 80 8.50 6.98 -7.89
CA LEU A 80 8.85 5.73 -7.22
C LEU A 80 9.61 6.04 -5.94
N ALA A 81 9.03 5.71 -4.81
CA ALA A 81 9.65 5.94 -3.52
C ALA A 81 10.29 4.65 -2.98
N THR A 82 11.57 4.75 -2.69
CA THR A 82 12.31 3.72 -1.91
C THR A 82 12.77 4.37 -0.62
N PRO A 83 12.71 3.68 0.51
CA PRO A 83 13.29 4.21 1.75
C PRO A 83 14.79 4.49 1.55
N GLU A 84 15.14 5.76 1.57
CA GLU A 84 16.51 6.23 1.43
C GLU A 84 17.22 6.31 2.80
N PRO A 85 18.54 6.21 2.85
CA PRO A 85 19.47 5.92 1.74
C PRO A 85 19.68 4.43 1.49
N ASP A 86 19.06 3.54 2.26
CA ASP A 86 19.35 2.12 2.19
C ASP A 86 18.10 1.25 2.37
N TRP A 87 17.52 0.88 1.22
CA TRP A 87 16.41 -0.07 1.13
C TRP A 87 16.70 -1.38 1.89
N SER A 88 17.96 -1.85 1.91
CA SER A 88 18.29 -3.09 2.58
C SER A 88 18.14 -2.97 4.09
N SER A 89 18.63 -1.90 4.70
CA SER A 89 18.52 -1.65 6.14
C SER A 89 17.08 -1.52 6.60
N TYR A 90 16.22 -0.87 5.80
CA TYR A 90 14.79 -0.78 6.09
C TYR A 90 14.13 -2.17 6.09
N ASN A 91 14.34 -2.95 5.02
CA ASN A 91 13.78 -4.29 4.92
C ASN A 91 14.33 -5.24 5.99
N ASP A 92 15.62 -5.16 6.31
CA ASP A 92 16.22 -5.98 7.35
C ASP A 92 15.67 -5.63 8.73
N THR A 93 15.42 -4.36 9.00
CA THR A 93 14.75 -3.89 10.23
C THR A 93 13.34 -4.47 10.35
N LEU A 94 12.53 -4.37 9.30
CA LEU A 94 11.18 -4.96 9.28
C LEU A 94 11.25 -6.48 9.46
N ARG A 95 12.10 -7.18 8.71
CA ARG A 95 12.26 -8.64 8.81
C ARG A 95 12.70 -9.07 10.20
N ASN A 96 13.61 -8.33 10.83
CA ASN A 96 13.98 -8.58 12.22
C ASN A 96 12.80 -8.44 13.16
N GLY A 97 12.00 -7.38 13.03
CA GLY A 97 10.79 -7.18 13.82
C GLY A 97 9.74 -8.28 13.60
N LEU A 98 9.52 -8.71 12.35
CA LEU A 98 8.64 -9.84 12.03
C LEU A 98 9.13 -11.17 12.60
N LYS A 99 10.45 -11.33 12.78
CA LYS A 99 11.05 -12.56 13.29
C LYS A 99 11.12 -12.59 14.83
N THR A 100 11.57 -11.49 15.43
CA THR A 100 11.93 -11.45 16.85
C THR A 100 10.88 -10.75 17.72
N GLY A 101 10.10 -9.85 17.13
CA GLY A 101 9.09 -9.08 17.86
C GLY A 101 8.09 -9.96 18.59
N ARG A 102 7.56 -9.45 19.71
CA ARG A 102 6.56 -10.16 20.53
C ARG A 102 7.00 -11.59 20.88
N ASN A 103 8.27 -11.76 21.23
CA ASN A 103 8.86 -13.05 21.58
C ASN A 103 8.72 -14.12 20.48
N GLY A 104 8.95 -13.73 19.22
CA GLY A 104 8.91 -14.63 18.06
C GLY A 104 7.55 -14.71 17.35
N LEU A 105 6.49 -14.09 17.90
CA LEU A 105 5.20 -13.95 17.20
C LEU A 105 5.22 -12.90 16.08
N GLY A 106 6.22 -12.03 16.09
CA GLY A 106 6.45 -10.95 15.16
C GLY A 106 5.71 -9.66 15.52
N ALA A 107 6.40 -8.54 15.38
CA ALA A 107 5.80 -7.21 15.44
C ALA A 107 4.80 -7.01 14.29
N ILE A 108 3.78 -6.19 14.50
CA ILE A 108 2.78 -5.90 13.49
C ILE A 108 2.95 -4.46 13.05
N TYR A 109 3.26 -4.27 11.77
CA TYR A 109 3.48 -2.97 11.17
C TYR A 109 2.23 -2.53 10.40
N VAL A 110 1.67 -1.39 10.77
CA VAL A 110 0.51 -0.77 10.12
C VAL A 110 0.94 0.55 9.52
N PHE A 111 0.70 0.73 8.25
CA PHE A 111 1.05 1.97 7.53
C PHE A 111 -0.17 2.59 6.84
N SER A 112 -0.18 3.91 6.77
CA SER A 112 -1.08 4.66 5.89
C SER A 112 -0.71 4.41 4.43
N GLY A 113 -1.75 4.29 3.57
CA GLY A 113 -1.59 3.88 2.18
C GLY A 113 -1.25 4.99 1.19
N GLY A 114 -1.13 6.25 1.66
CA GLY A 114 -0.85 7.43 0.84
C GLY A 114 -2.08 8.28 0.52
N ASN A 115 -1.86 9.56 0.22
CA ASN A 115 -2.92 10.55 0.02
C ASN A 115 -2.80 11.27 -1.34
N GLY A 116 -2.00 10.76 -2.25
CA GLY A 116 -1.66 11.38 -3.54
C GLY A 116 -2.58 10.99 -4.70
N ALA A 117 -3.69 10.27 -4.49
CA ALA A 117 -4.52 9.82 -5.61
C ALA A 117 -5.06 10.95 -6.50
N ILE A 118 -5.27 12.14 -5.95
CA ILE A 118 -5.67 13.34 -6.71
C ILE A 118 -4.55 13.79 -7.65
N GLN A 119 -3.29 13.57 -7.25
CA GLN A 119 -2.09 13.86 -8.04
C GLN A 119 -1.68 12.67 -8.93
N THR A 120 -2.52 11.66 -9.05
CA THR A 120 -2.26 10.41 -9.78
C THR A 120 -1.21 9.49 -9.16
N ASP A 121 -0.95 9.63 -7.86
CA ASP A 121 -0.07 8.73 -7.13
C ASP A 121 -0.75 7.40 -6.76
N TYR A 122 0.06 6.39 -6.50
CA TYR A 122 -0.37 5.02 -6.20
C TYR A 122 0.43 4.44 -5.04
N SER A 123 -0.25 3.83 -4.12
CA SER A 123 0.37 3.14 -2.98
C SER A 123 1.42 2.09 -3.40
N SER A 124 1.27 1.49 -4.58
CA SER A 124 2.25 0.53 -5.11
C SER A 124 3.56 1.16 -5.58
N LEU A 125 3.62 2.48 -5.77
CA LEU A 125 4.85 3.22 -6.09
C LEU A 125 5.69 3.49 -4.84
N ASP A 126 5.11 3.35 -3.65
CA ASP A 126 5.85 3.37 -2.38
C ASP A 126 6.31 1.96 -2.00
N GLY A 127 7.59 1.70 -2.24
CA GLY A 127 8.22 0.45 -1.86
C GLY A 127 8.19 0.21 -0.35
N GLY A 128 8.21 1.27 0.47
CA GLY A 128 8.17 1.17 1.93
C GLY A 128 6.91 0.50 2.44
N VAL A 129 5.74 0.97 2.00
CA VAL A 129 4.44 0.39 2.41
C VAL A 129 4.12 -0.90 1.66
N SER A 130 4.85 -1.19 0.58
CA SER A 130 4.72 -2.42 -0.20
C SER A 130 5.49 -3.60 0.39
N ALA A 131 6.39 -3.38 1.36
CA ALA A 131 7.23 -4.41 1.94
C ALA A 131 6.43 -5.55 2.59
N MET A 132 7.01 -6.74 2.59
CA MET A 132 6.42 -7.92 3.24
C MET A 132 6.14 -7.64 4.74
N GLY A 133 4.98 -8.08 5.21
CA GLY A 133 4.58 -7.98 6.62
C GLY A 133 3.87 -6.69 7.00
N ILE A 134 3.75 -5.73 6.09
CA ILE A 134 3.03 -4.48 6.34
C ILE A 134 1.53 -4.67 6.13
N VAL A 135 0.74 -4.16 7.05
CA VAL A 135 -0.71 -3.94 6.90
C VAL A 135 -0.89 -2.53 6.34
N ASN A 136 -1.10 -2.44 5.04
CA ASN A 136 -1.26 -1.18 4.32
C ASN A 136 -2.73 -0.75 4.31
N VAL A 137 -3.04 0.49 4.73
CA VAL A 137 -4.40 0.92 5.05
C VAL A 137 -4.84 2.10 4.20
N CYS A 138 -5.90 1.89 3.41
CA CYS A 138 -6.58 2.92 2.62
C CYS A 138 -7.71 3.62 3.40
N ALA A 139 -8.20 4.73 2.87
CA ALA A 139 -9.24 5.55 3.50
C ALA A 139 -10.56 5.50 2.75
N THR A 140 -11.67 5.41 3.53
CA THR A 140 -13.03 5.64 3.04
C THR A 140 -13.64 6.86 3.72
N ASN A 141 -14.55 7.52 3.03
CA ASN A 141 -15.36 8.59 3.61
C ASN A 141 -16.52 8.03 4.45
N ALA A 142 -17.32 8.92 5.02
CA ALA A 142 -18.49 8.59 5.84
C ALA A 142 -19.57 7.77 5.09
N MET A 143 -19.60 7.85 3.76
CA MET A 143 -20.52 7.10 2.90
C MET A 143 -19.99 5.71 2.53
N GLY A 144 -18.80 5.33 3.01
CA GLY A 144 -18.14 4.07 2.67
C GLY A 144 -17.51 4.05 1.28
N LYS A 145 -17.41 5.19 0.62
CA LYS A 145 -16.69 5.34 -0.65
C LYS A 145 -15.22 5.65 -0.41
N ARG A 146 -14.37 5.32 -1.36
CA ARG A 146 -12.95 5.70 -1.30
C ARG A 146 -12.83 7.23 -1.16
N ALA A 147 -12.07 7.68 -0.18
CA ALA A 147 -11.74 9.10 -0.07
C ALA A 147 -10.96 9.54 -1.31
N PRO A 148 -11.22 10.72 -1.89
CA PRO A 148 -10.64 11.14 -3.16
C PRO A 148 -9.11 11.10 -3.19
N TYR A 149 -8.48 11.42 -2.09
CA TYR A 149 -7.03 11.41 -1.92
C TYR A 149 -6.45 10.00 -1.70
N SER A 150 -7.27 9.04 -1.25
CA SER A 150 -6.77 7.70 -0.88
C SER A 150 -6.19 6.98 -2.09
N GLU A 151 -4.94 6.62 -1.99
CA GLU A 151 -4.25 5.90 -3.03
C GLU A 151 -4.75 4.48 -3.19
N ARG A 152 -4.54 3.95 -4.37
CA ARG A 152 -4.93 2.61 -4.80
C ARG A 152 -3.70 1.76 -5.07
N GLY A 153 -3.83 0.43 -5.03
CA GLY A 153 -2.72 -0.47 -5.30
C GLY A 153 -3.03 -1.92 -5.03
N ALA A 154 -2.24 -2.80 -5.64
CA ALA A 154 -2.30 -4.24 -5.37
C ALA A 154 -1.69 -4.63 -4.01
N ASN A 155 -1.08 -3.68 -3.31
CA ASN A 155 -0.45 -3.81 -2.00
C ASN A 155 -1.37 -3.46 -0.81
N LEU A 156 -2.56 -2.90 -1.07
CA LEU A 156 -3.50 -2.55 0.00
C LEU A 156 -3.98 -3.80 0.75
N THR A 157 -4.11 -3.68 2.07
CA THR A 157 -4.68 -4.75 2.90
C THR A 157 -6.15 -4.49 3.18
N VAL A 158 -6.47 -3.42 3.90
CA VAL A 158 -7.85 -3.02 4.22
C VAL A 158 -7.95 -1.51 4.26
N CYS A 159 -9.18 -0.99 4.16
CA CYS A 159 -9.45 0.41 4.47
C CYS A 159 -10.03 0.57 5.87
N ALA A 160 -10.05 1.81 6.35
CA ALA A 160 -10.85 2.23 7.50
C ALA A 160 -11.45 3.62 7.23
N PRO A 161 -12.44 4.04 8.03
CA PRO A 161 -13.04 5.35 7.87
C PRO A 161 -12.05 6.50 7.99
N SER A 162 -12.31 7.55 7.22
CA SER A 162 -11.68 8.86 7.28
C SER A 162 -12.68 9.90 6.77
N ALA A 163 -12.26 10.89 6.00
CA ALA A 163 -13.11 11.96 5.46
C ALA A 163 -12.73 12.31 4.02
N ASP A 164 -13.62 13.02 3.33
CA ASP A 164 -13.31 13.66 2.06
C ASP A 164 -12.76 15.06 2.35
N ALA A 165 -11.45 15.24 2.26
CA ALA A 165 -10.80 16.53 2.55
C ALA A 165 -11.26 17.69 1.63
N THR A 166 -12.10 17.41 0.63
CA THR A 166 -12.57 18.37 -0.38
C THR A 166 -14.06 18.68 -0.30
N ASP A 167 -14.80 18.06 0.62
CA ASP A 167 -16.25 18.26 0.77
C ASP A 167 -16.60 18.64 2.20
N ASP A 168 -16.71 19.94 2.46
CA ASP A 168 -17.09 20.51 3.76
C ASP A 168 -18.49 20.06 4.28
N GLN A 169 -19.27 19.38 3.43
CA GLN A 169 -20.58 18.84 3.80
C GLN A 169 -20.49 17.42 4.38
N GLN A 170 -19.32 16.76 4.29
CA GLN A 170 -19.12 15.42 4.81
C GLN A 170 -18.55 15.45 6.22
N PRO A 171 -18.99 14.53 7.11
CA PRO A 171 -18.39 14.40 8.43
C PRO A 171 -16.92 14.06 8.36
N GLU A 172 -16.10 14.78 9.09
CA GLU A 172 -14.69 14.51 9.29
C GLU A 172 -14.44 13.76 10.60
N VAL A 173 -13.21 13.30 10.82
CA VAL A 173 -12.87 12.49 11.98
C VAL A 173 -12.58 13.36 13.19
N THR A 174 -13.28 13.08 14.28
CA THR A 174 -13.05 13.72 15.59
C THR A 174 -12.03 12.92 16.39
N THR A 175 -11.00 13.60 16.91
CA THR A 175 -9.96 12.99 17.74
C THR A 175 -9.30 13.98 18.68
N THR A 176 -8.35 13.53 19.50
CA THR A 176 -7.58 14.37 20.40
C THR A 176 -6.64 15.32 19.66
N SER A 177 -6.38 16.47 20.25
CA SER A 177 -5.41 17.45 19.78
C SER A 177 -4.46 17.86 20.89
N VAL A 178 -3.46 18.68 20.58
CA VAL A 178 -2.54 19.26 21.59
C VAL A 178 -3.29 20.18 22.56
N ARG A 179 -2.66 20.55 23.69
CA ARG A 179 -3.20 21.44 24.72
C ARG A 179 -4.50 20.94 25.38
N ASN A 180 -4.69 19.64 25.52
CA ASN A 180 -5.90 19.00 26.03
C ASN A 180 -7.18 19.38 25.27
N ASP A 181 -7.07 19.53 23.96
CA ASP A 181 -8.15 19.88 23.05
C ASP A 181 -8.50 18.72 22.11
N TYR A 182 -9.47 18.95 21.24
CA TYR A 182 -9.96 18.03 20.23
C TYR A 182 -9.97 18.71 18.87
N THR A 183 -9.79 17.92 17.81
CA THR A 183 -10.03 18.35 16.44
C THR A 183 -11.24 17.61 15.88
N HIS A 184 -11.97 18.26 14.98
CA HIS A 184 -13.11 17.67 14.25
C HIS A 184 -12.84 17.55 12.75
N THR A 185 -11.60 17.85 12.33
CA THR A 185 -11.20 17.96 10.93
C THR A 185 -10.02 17.07 10.59
N PHE A 186 -9.80 15.99 11.35
CA PHE A 186 -8.72 15.06 11.07
C PHE A 186 -9.10 14.13 9.93
N ASN A 187 -8.21 13.95 8.96
CA ASN A 187 -8.45 13.17 7.74
C ASN A 187 -7.18 12.45 7.24
N GLY A 188 -7.18 12.04 5.97
CA GLY A 188 -6.08 11.30 5.37
C GLY A 188 -6.13 9.80 5.70
N THR A 189 -5.32 9.02 5.01
CA THR A 189 -5.03 7.63 5.40
C THR A 189 -4.35 7.58 6.78
N SER A 190 -3.84 8.72 7.24
CA SER A 190 -3.34 8.96 8.61
C SER A 190 -4.40 8.74 9.69
N ALA A 191 -5.70 8.96 9.40
CA ALA A 191 -6.80 8.65 10.30
C ALA A 191 -7.20 7.17 10.24
N SER A 192 -7.11 6.56 9.08
CA SER A 192 -7.52 5.17 8.84
C SER A 192 -6.56 4.16 9.46
N ALA A 193 -5.25 4.35 9.32
CA ALA A 193 -4.23 3.43 9.84
C ALA A 193 -4.34 3.23 11.37
N PRO A 194 -4.47 4.26 12.22
CA PRO A 194 -4.62 4.08 13.66
C PRO A 194 -5.90 3.36 14.05
N MET A 195 -6.99 3.52 13.31
CA MET A 195 -8.21 2.75 13.58
C MET A 195 -7.98 1.24 13.36
N VAL A 196 -7.27 0.86 12.28
CA VAL A 196 -6.87 -0.53 12.06
C VAL A 196 -5.90 -1.01 13.13
N SER A 197 -4.95 -0.19 13.57
CA SER A 197 -4.04 -0.51 14.68
C SER A 197 -4.81 -0.80 15.96
N GLY A 198 -5.85 -0.04 16.26
CA GLY A 198 -6.76 -0.29 17.38
C GLY A 198 -7.51 -1.61 17.23
N VAL A 199 -8.04 -1.91 16.05
CA VAL A 199 -8.69 -3.22 15.76
C VAL A 199 -7.73 -4.37 15.99
N ILE A 200 -6.48 -4.25 15.52
CA ILE A 200 -5.44 -5.26 15.73
C ILE A 200 -5.13 -5.43 17.23
N ALA A 201 -5.04 -4.33 18.00
CA ALA A 201 -4.83 -4.40 19.44
C ALA A 201 -5.96 -5.20 20.14
N LEU A 202 -7.22 -5.01 19.74
CA LEU A 202 -8.35 -5.79 20.22
C LEU A 202 -8.29 -7.27 19.79
N MET A 203 -7.82 -7.56 18.56
CA MET A 203 -7.59 -8.93 18.10
C MET A 203 -6.52 -9.62 18.97
N LEU A 204 -5.40 -8.93 19.26
CA LEU A 204 -4.32 -9.46 20.10
C LEU A 204 -4.76 -9.63 21.56
N GLN A 205 -5.65 -8.77 22.08
CA GLN A 205 -6.27 -8.97 23.38
C GLN A 205 -7.15 -10.23 23.39
N ALA A 206 -7.90 -10.48 22.32
CA ALA A 206 -8.76 -11.65 22.20
C ALA A 206 -7.97 -12.95 22.02
N ASN A 207 -6.82 -12.90 21.37
CA ASN A 207 -5.90 -14.02 21.15
C ASN A 207 -4.42 -13.53 21.10
N PRO A 208 -3.73 -13.51 22.25
CA PRO A 208 -2.34 -13.06 22.32
C PRO A 208 -1.33 -13.91 21.54
N LYS A 209 -1.75 -15.09 21.07
CA LYS A 209 -0.89 -16.02 20.31
C LYS A 209 -0.91 -15.78 18.81
N LEU A 210 -1.68 -14.83 18.33
CA LEU A 210 -1.67 -14.46 16.90
C LEU A 210 -0.28 -13.99 16.48
N THR A 211 0.19 -14.53 15.38
CA THR A 211 1.43 -14.09 14.75
C THR A 211 1.18 -12.90 13.82
N TRP A 212 2.24 -12.26 13.36
CA TRP A 212 2.13 -11.20 12.37
C TRP A 212 1.47 -11.68 11.05
N ARG A 213 1.57 -12.97 10.72
CA ARG A 213 0.96 -13.58 9.53
C ARG A 213 -0.55 -13.79 9.70
N ASP A 214 -0.99 -14.10 10.91
CA ASP A 214 -2.42 -14.33 11.20
C ASP A 214 -3.25 -13.05 11.03
N VAL A 215 -2.69 -11.90 11.38
CA VAL A 215 -3.40 -10.62 11.39
C VAL A 215 -3.96 -10.23 10.02
N PRO A 216 -3.16 -10.11 8.95
CA PRO A 216 -3.70 -9.77 7.63
C PRO A 216 -4.66 -10.83 7.08
N LEU A 217 -4.47 -12.12 7.42
CA LEU A 217 -5.38 -13.19 7.04
C LEU A 217 -6.76 -13.04 7.70
N ILE A 218 -6.81 -12.65 8.95
CA ILE A 218 -8.06 -12.39 9.67
C ILE A 218 -8.73 -11.14 9.12
N LEU A 219 -7.96 -10.05 8.96
CA LEU A 219 -8.48 -8.79 8.40
C LEU A 219 -9.10 -9.00 7.01
N ALA A 220 -8.40 -9.70 6.12
CA ALA A 220 -8.88 -9.97 4.77
C ALA A 220 -10.19 -10.76 4.75
N ARG A 221 -10.35 -11.75 5.65
CA ARG A 221 -11.54 -12.59 5.73
C ARG A 221 -12.74 -11.93 6.38
N THR A 222 -12.51 -10.89 7.16
CA THR A 222 -13.55 -10.21 7.93
C THR A 222 -13.87 -8.82 7.45
N ALA A 223 -13.06 -8.29 6.52
CA ALA A 223 -13.29 -6.99 5.92
C ALA A 223 -14.65 -6.95 5.22
N ARG A 224 -15.31 -5.81 5.33
CA ARG A 224 -16.62 -5.58 4.73
C ARG A 224 -16.46 -4.96 3.35
N LYS A 225 -17.04 -5.58 2.34
CA LYS A 225 -17.22 -5.00 1.02
C LYS A 225 -18.11 -3.76 1.14
N VAL A 226 -17.65 -2.65 0.62
CA VAL A 226 -18.36 -1.37 0.59
C VAL A 226 -18.40 -0.87 -0.84
N ASP A 227 -19.22 0.13 -1.13
CA ASP A 227 -19.39 0.70 -2.47
C ASP A 227 -19.46 -0.41 -3.54
N GLU A 228 -20.46 -1.26 -3.42
CA GLU A 228 -20.60 -2.45 -4.28
C GLU A 228 -20.75 -2.11 -5.78
N GLN A 229 -21.07 -0.84 -6.07
CA GLN A 229 -21.15 -0.32 -7.43
C GLN A 229 -19.78 0.08 -8.00
N ASP A 230 -18.71 0.14 -7.18
CA ASP A 230 -17.35 0.30 -7.68
C ASP A 230 -16.99 -0.89 -8.57
N GLY A 231 -16.71 -0.62 -9.83
CA GLY A 231 -16.41 -1.65 -10.83
C GLY A 231 -15.12 -2.45 -10.58
N GLY A 232 -14.32 -2.07 -9.58
CA GLY A 232 -13.02 -2.67 -9.24
C GLY A 232 -13.11 -3.96 -8.42
N TRP A 233 -14.26 -4.28 -7.82
CA TRP A 233 -14.39 -5.48 -7.00
C TRP A 233 -14.27 -6.77 -7.80
N ARG A 234 -13.47 -7.70 -7.27
CA ARG A 234 -13.33 -9.06 -7.80
C ARG A 234 -13.42 -10.04 -6.64
N ASP A 235 -14.41 -10.92 -6.72
CA ASP A 235 -14.55 -12.02 -5.77
C ASP A 235 -13.77 -13.23 -6.30
N TYR A 236 -13.06 -13.92 -5.42
CA TYR A 236 -12.36 -15.14 -5.74
C TYR A 236 -12.46 -16.15 -4.60
N ARG A 237 -12.41 -17.42 -4.97
CA ARG A 237 -12.41 -18.50 -3.98
C ARG A 237 -11.00 -19.02 -3.81
N SER A 238 -10.59 -19.25 -2.58
CA SER A 238 -9.39 -20.02 -2.34
C SER A 238 -9.60 -21.43 -2.94
N PRO A 239 -8.80 -21.85 -3.92
CA PRO A 239 -9.00 -23.16 -4.57
C PRO A 239 -8.73 -24.35 -3.65
N LEU A 240 -8.18 -24.10 -2.49
CA LEU A 240 -7.79 -25.15 -1.51
C LEU A 240 -8.81 -25.32 -0.39
N GLY A 241 -9.96 -24.64 -0.48
CA GLY A 241 -10.93 -24.63 0.60
C GLY A 241 -10.37 -23.94 1.86
N ASN A 242 -11.10 -24.02 2.90
CA ASN A 242 -10.88 -23.28 4.13
C ASN A 242 -10.50 -24.24 5.26
N ALA A 243 -9.22 -24.33 5.57
CA ALA A 243 -8.71 -25.13 6.69
C ALA A 243 -9.29 -24.69 8.06
N GLN A 244 -9.89 -23.49 8.12
CA GLN A 244 -10.51 -22.91 9.31
C GLN A 244 -12.04 -23.07 9.36
N GLY A 245 -12.67 -23.65 8.32
CA GLY A 245 -14.13 -23.82 8.22
C GLY A 245 -14.91 -22.51 7.99
N LEU A 246 -14.27 -21.42 7.57
CA LEU A 246 -14.85 -20.09 7.51
C LEU A 246 -14.56 -19.45 6.15
N TYR A 247 -15.58 -18.99 5.44
CA TYR A 247 -15.53 -18.18 4.21
C TYR A 247 -14.52 -18.60 3.13
N ASP A 248 -15.01 -19.32 2.13
CA ASP A 248 -14.23 -19.71 0.94
C ASP A 248 -14.06 -18.58 -0.09
N VAL A 249 -14.76 -17.46 0.12
CA VAL A 249 -14.74 -16.34 -0.82
C VAL A 249 -14.05 -15.16 -0.18
N LEU A 250 -12.98 -14.71 -0.81
CA LEU A 250 -12.34 -13.43 -0.57
C LEU A 250 -12.76 -12.47 -1.68
N HIS A 251 -12.83 -11.20 -1.36
CA HIS A 251 -13.01 -10.14 -2.34
C HIS A 251 -11.83 -9.17 -2.25
N TYR A 252 -11.52 -8.55 -3.38
CA TYR A 252 -10.44 -7.58 -3.47
C TYR A 252 -10.76 -6.48 -4.48
N SER A 253 -10.37 -5.27 -4.16
CA SER A 253 -10.35 -4.13 -5.07
C SER A 253 -9.03 -3.37 -4.89
N HIS A 254 -8.46 -2.88 -5.99
CA HIS A 254 -7.29 -1.99 -5.90
C HIS A 254 -7.61 -0.67 -5.19
N HIS A 255 -8.90 -0.31 -5.05
CA HIS A 255 -9.36 0.86 -4.31
C HIS A 255 -9.55 0.63 -2.81
N TYR A 256 -9.87 -0.61 -2.42
CA TYR A 256 -10.33 -0.93 -1.06
C TYR A 256 -9.55 -2.08 -0.40
N GLY A 257 -8.51 -2.63 -1.07
CA GLY A 257 -7.90 -3.86 -0.58
C GLY A 257 -8.94 -4.97 -0.44
N PHE A 258 -8.96 -5.64 0.70
CA PHE A 258 -9.98 -6.64 1.05
C PHE A 258 -11.27 -6.01 1.60
N GLY A 259 -11.39 -4.68 1.65
CA GLY A 259 -12.56 -3.95 2.14
C GLY A 259 -12.30 -3.18 3.44
N VAL A 260 -13.36 -2.65 4.03
CA VAL A 260 -13.26 -1.89 5.29
C VAL A 260 -13.14 -2.86 6.47
N ALA A 261 -12.15 -2.60 7.34
CA ALA A 261 -11.91 -3.40 8.54
C ALA A 261 -13.18 -3.49 9.41
N ASN A 262 -13.52 -4.70 9.82
CA ASN A 262 -14.68 -5.00 10.67
C ASN A 262 -14.19 -5.50 12.04
N ALA A 263 -14.14 -4.61 13.01
CA ALA A 263 -13.59 -4.88 14.34
C ALA A 263 -14.29 -6.07 15.03
N ASP A 264 -15.61 -6.12 15.02
CA ASP A 264 -16.38 -7.16 15.67
C ASP A 264 -16.13 -8.55 15.02
N ALA A 265 -16.18 -8.62 13.69
CA ALA A 265 -15.92 -9.87 12.98
C ALA A 265 -14.45 -10.31 13.14
N ALA A 266 -13.50 -9.37 13.08
CA ALA A 266 -12.08 -9.66 13.25
C ALA A 266 -11.76 -10.19 14.66
N VAL A 267 -12.29 -9.57 15.71
CA VAL A 267 -12.11 -10.00 17.09
C VAL A 267 -12.76 -11.36 17.35
N ARG A 268 -13.98 -11.60 16.82
CA ARG A 268 -14.66 -12.90 16.94
C ARG A 268 -13.86 -14.01 16.26
N LEU A 269 -13.36 -13.76 15.04
CA LEU A 269 -12.55 -14.74 14.32
C LEU A 269 -11.22 -15.00 15.04
N ALA A 270 -10.57 -13.95 15.53
CA ALA A 270 -9.30 -14.01 16.25
C ALA A 270 -9.33 -14.94 17.45
N ARG A 271 -10.43 -14.94 18.23
CA ARG A 271 -10.57 -15.75 19.45
C ARG A 271 -10.31 -17.24 19.23
N ASN A 272 -10.77 -17.77 18.10
CA ASN A 272 -10.71 -19.19 17.78
C ASN A 272 -9.75 -19.47 16.61
N TRP A 273 -8.98 -18.48 16.19
CA TRP A 273 -8.05 -18.63 15.09
C TRP A 273 -6.95 -19.63 15.39
N LYS A 274 -6.75 -20.56 14.48
CA LYS A 274 -5.60 -21.46 14.50
C LYS A 274 -4.46 -20.80 13.74
N SER A 275 -3.40 -20.45 14.44
CA SER A 275 -2.26 -19.76 13.84
C SER A 275 -1.66 -20.56 12.70
N VAL A 276 -1.26 -19.83 11.65
CA VAL A 276 -0.49 -20.39 10.52
C VAL A 276 1.01 -20.46 10.82
N GLY A 277 1.43 -20.01 12.00
CA GLY A 277 2.81 -19.94 12.44
C GLY A 277 3.47 -18.58 12.22
N GLY A 278 4.65 -18.40 12.78
CA GLY A 278 5.48 -17.20 12.66
C GLY A 278 6.39 -17.21 11.44
N SER A 279 7.45 -16.41 11.52
CA SER A 279 8.45 -16.31 10.45
C SER A 279 9.21 -17.62 10.21
N ASP A 280 9.32 -18.47 11.21
CA ASP A 280 9.98 -19.79 11.17
C ASP A 280 9.26 -20.81 10.27
N THR A 281 7.96 -20.64 10.07
CA THR A 281 7.12 -21.51 9.22
C THR A 281 6.78 -20.89 7.88
N LEU A 282 7.24 -19.65 7.62
CA LEU A 282 7.05 -18.99 6.34
C LEU A 282 7.93 -19.65 5.27
N LYS A 283 7.29 -20.15 4.21
CA LYS A 283 8.01 -20.60 3.02
C LYS A 283 8.31 -19.42 2.13
N THR A 284 9.49 -19.46 1.51
CA THR A 284 9.90 -18.48 0.49
C THR A 284 10.36 -19.24 -0.76
N CYS A 285 9.86 -18.83 -1.91
CA CYS A 285 10.26 -19.36 -3.20
C CYS A 285 10.71 -18.22 -4.12
N GLY A 286 11.86 -18.38 -4.75
CA GLY A 286 12.44 -17.38 -5.65
C GLY A 286 13.65 -16.68 -5.02
N PRO A 287 14.15 -15.57 -5.60
CA PRO A 287 13.62 -14.94 -6.80
C PRO A 287 13.77 -15.83 -8.05
N TYR A 288 12.69 -15.90 -8.85
CA TYR A 288 12.72 -16.48 -10.18
C TYR A 288 12.86 -15.35 -11.19
N THR A 289 13.99 -15.26 -11.85
CA THR A 289 14.34 -14.13 -12.71
C THR A 289 14.22 -14.51 -14.18
N THR A 290 13.71 -13.60 -14.99
CA THR A 290 13.76 -13.72 -16.44
C THR A 290 14.34 -12.45 -17.07
N THR A 291 15.32 -12.65 -17.96
CA THR A 291 15.88 -11.58 -18.80
C THR A 291 15.04 -11.49 -20.05
N VAL A 292 14.57 -10.30 -20.37
CA VAL A 292 13.61 -10.05 -21.44
C VAL A 292 14.26 -9.30 -22.60
N ASN A 293 14.87 -8.16 -22.34
CA ASN A 293 15.51 -7.26 -23.32
C ASN A 293 14.62 -7.02 -24.57
N ALA A 294 13.35 -6.73 -24.33
CA ALA A 294 12.37 -6.54 -25.38
C ALA A 294 11.71 -5.16 -25.28
N ALA A 295 11.43 -4.54 -26.42
CA ALA A 295 10.75 -3.26 -26.48
C ALA A 295 9.35 -3.36 -25.85
N ILE A 296 9.00 -2.37 -25.06
CA ILE A 296 7.66 -2.18 -24.53
C ILE A 296 6.83 -1.52 -25.64
N PRO A 297 5.70 -2.14 -26.07
CA PRO A 297 4.92 -1.57 -27.16
C PRO A 297 4.22 -0.29 -26.73
N GLU A 298 4.34 0.75 -27.54
CA GLU A 298 3.51 1.93 -27.45
C GLU A 298 2.09 1.59 -27.92
N THR A 299 1.16 1.66 -27.00
CA THR A 299 -0.26 1.42 -27.27
C THR A 299 -1.12 2.58 -26.84
N GLY A 300 -0.49 3.74 -26.61
CA GLY A 300 -1.07 4.93 -26.04
C GLY A 300 -1.74 5.84 -27.05
N ILE A 301 -2.66 6.65 -26.53
CA ILE A 301 -3.38 7.71 -27.24
C ILE A 301 -2.99 9.11 -26.74
N VAL A 302 -2.16 9.19 -25.70
CA VAL A 302 -1.69 10.45 -25.11
C VAL A 302 -0.32 10.79 -25.70
N THR A 303 -0.10 12.04 -26.04
CA THR A 303 1.18 12.52 -26.58
C THR A 303 2.02 13.19 -25.50
N GLN A 304 3.31 12.98 -25.52
CA GLN A 304 4.29 13.50 -24.54
C GLN A 304 4.45 15.02 -24.48
N GLN A 305 3.74 15.79 -25.29
CA GLN A 305 3.94 17.25 -25.45
C GLN A 305 3.93 18.07 -24.14
N GLY A 306 3.49 17.52 -23.04
CA GLY A 306 3.49 18.19 -21.74
C GLY A 306 4.60 17.78 -20.78
N ALA A 307 5.17 16.58 -20.95
CA ALA A 307 6.15 15.98 -20.02
C ALA A 307 7.62 16.20 -20.41
N ASP A 308 7.87 16.69 -21.61
CA ASP A 308 9.19 16.67 -22.25
C ASP A 308 10.17 17.76 -21.77
N GLN A 309 9.85 18.47 -20.70
CA GLN A 309 10.72 19.56 -20.22
C GLN A 309 10.73 19.63 -18.69
N THR A 310 11.86 20.09 -18.15
CA THR A 310 12.06 20.49 -16.75
C THR A 310 10.83 21.18 -16.17
N ALA A 311 10.46 20.79 -14.96
CA ALA A 311 9.30 21.18 -14.15
C ALA A 311 8.45 22.33 -14.72
N ARG A 312 7.20 22.04 -15.09
CA ARG A 312 6.28 23.03 -15.68
C ARG A 312 5.06 23.21 -14.81
N SER A 313 4.81 24.45 -14.41
CA SER A 313 3.59 24.80 -13.67
C SER A 313 2.34 24.54 -14.51
N THR A 314 1.36 23.84 -13.95
CA THR A 314 0.04 23.64 -14.58
C THR A 314 -0.77 24.94 -14.64
N LYS A 315 -0.46 25.97 -13.83
CA LYS A 315 -1.13 27.28 -13.86
C LYS A 315 -0.78 28.06 -15.12
N ASP A 316 0.51 28.11 -15.46
CA ASP A 316 1.02 28.95 -16.52
C ASP A 316 1.23 28.20 -17.84
N ASN A 317 1.05 26.87 -17.84
CA ASN A 317 1.31 26.00 -18.98
C ASN A 317 0.09 25.13 -19.34
N SER A 318 -0.63 25.52 -20.38
CA SER A 318 -1.78 24.77 -20.87
C SER A 318 -1.45 23.35 -21.33
N GLN A 319 -0.23 23.11 -21.82
CA GLN A 319 0.23 21.78 -22.26
C GLN A 319 0.44 20.85 -21.04
N ALA A 320 1.12 21.34 -19.99
CA ALA A 320 1.30 20.57 -18.74
C ALA A 320 -0.05 20.20 -18.11
N ARG A 321 -1.00 21.14 -18.12
CA ARG A 321 -2.38 20.90 -17.63
C ARG A 321 -3.12 19.87 -18.47
N THR A 322 -3.00 19.96 -19.78
CA THR A 322 -3.60 19.02 -20.73
C THR A 322 -3.01 17.62 -20.54
N TYR A 323 -1.69 17.51 -20.41
CA TYR A 323 -0.99 16.26 -20.18
C TYR A 323 -1.40 15.62 -18.86
N PHE A 324 -1.34 16.37 -17.74
CA PHE A 324 -1.76 15.90 -16.43
C PHE A 324 -3.23 15.41 -16.46
N GLY A 325 -4.13 16.22 -17.02
CA GLY A 325 -5.54 15.87 -17.15
C GLY A 325 -5.77 14.62 -18.02
N ALA A 326 -5.01 14.47 -19.11
CA ALA A 326 -5.09 13.29 -19.96
C ALA A 326 -4.63 12.02 -19.23
N LEU A 327 -3.51 12.09 -18.50
CA LEU A 327 -3.03 10.95 -17.70
C LEU A 327 -4.00 10.61 -16.57
N TYR A 328 -4.55 11.59 -15.88
CA TYR A 328 -5.56 11.37 -14.85
C TYR A 328 -6.79 10.65 -15.41
N GLN A 329 -7.33 11.09 -16.56
CA GLN A 329 -8.47 10.45 -17.21
C GLN A 329 -8.12 9.04 -17.72
N LEU A 330 -6.95 8.87 -18.33
CA LEU A 330 -6.47 7.59 -18.82
C LEU A 330 -6.31 6.61 -17.66
N SER A 331 -5.66 7.01 -16.60
CA SER A 331 -5.47 6.21 -15.38
C SER A 331 -6.79 5.74 -14.80
N ASN A 332 -7.77 6.64 -14.64
CA ASN A 332 -9.09 6.27 -14.14
C ASN A 332 -9.84 5.33 -15.10
N THR A 333 -9.63 5.45 -16.40
CA THR A 333 -10.22 4.54 -17.40
C THR A 333 -9.58 3.16 -17.34
N LEU A 334 -8.26 3.08 -17.18
CA LEU A 334 -7.51 1.83 -17.14
C LEU A 334 -7.62 1.08 -15.81
N ASP A 335 -8.01 1.77 -14.74
CA ASP A 335 -8.06 1.24 -13.38
C ASP A 335 -8.98 0.00 -13.23
N TYR A 336 -10.05 -0.02 -13.99
CA TYR A 336 -10.98 -1.15 -14.03
C TYR A 336 -10.63 -2.21 -15.09
N GLN A 337 -9.62 -1.92 -15.92
CA GLN A 337 -9.15 -2.87 -16.92
C GLN A 337 -8.23 -3.90 -16.26
N MET A 338 -8.27 -5.11 -16.79
CA MET A 338 -7.36 -6.19 -16.43
C MET A 338 -5.93 -5.87 -16.93
N ALA A 339 -5.17 -6.86 -17.37
CA ALA A 339 -3.84 -6.62 -17.96
C ALA A 339 -3.91 -5.75 -19.22
N PRO A 340 -2.84 -4.97 -19.54
CA PRO A 340 -2.79 -4.18 -20.75
C PRO A 340 -3.11 -5.01 -22.00
N ALA A 341 -4.14 -4.61 -22.74
CA ALA A 341 -4.38 -5.15 -24.08
C ALA A 341 -3.18 -4.78 -24.98
N ASN A 342 -2.71 -5.72 -25.80
CA ASN A 342 -1.57 -5.53 -26.70
C ASN A 342 -0.24 -5.18 -26.00
N GLY A 343 -0.12 -5.41 -24.69
CA GLY A 343 1.14 -5.25 -23.96
C GLY A 343 2.17 -6.36 -24.26
N LEU A 344 3.44 -6.05 -23.99
CA LEU A 344 4.50 -7.06 -23.94
C LEU A 344 4.19 -8.04 -22.80
N ARG A 345 4.12 -9.34 -23.14
CA ARG A 345 3.94 -10.42 -22.16
C ARG A 345 5.25 -11.15 -21.93
N SER A 346 5.74 -11.12 -20.73
CA SER A 346 6.90 -11.89 -20.30
C SER A 346 6.49 -12.84 -19.20
N ALA A 347 6.90 -14.09 -19.33
CA ALA A 347 6.50 -15.14 -18.40
C ALA A 347 7.67 -15.78 -17.69
N VAL A 348 7.39 -16.28 -16.49
CA VAL A 348 8.28 -17.15 -15.71
C VAL A 348 7.50 -18.41 -15.30
N GLU A 349 8.12 -19.56 -15.51
CA GLU A 349 7.60 -20.86 -15.05
C GLU A 349 8.14 -21.13 -13.64
N ILE A 350 7.25 -21.32 -12.69
CA ILE A 350 7.65 -21.59 -11.30
C ILE A 350 7.97 -23.09 -11.16
N PRO A 351 9.16 -23.45 -10.69
CA PRO A 351 9.56 -24.84 -10.51
C PRO A 351 8.65 -25.62 -9.55
N ALA A 352 8.60 -26.93 -9.73
CA ALA A 352 7.72 -27.79 -8.93
C ALA A 352 8.08 -27.81 -7.45
N GLU A 353 9.33 -27.52 -7.10
CA GLU A 353 9.87 -27.44 -5.74
C GLU A 353 9.26 -26.29 -4.94
N CYS A 354 8.75 -25.28 -5.62
CA CYS A 354 7.93 -24.24 -4.98
C CYS A 354 6.52 -24.77 -4.73
N ASP A 355 6.28 -25.26 -3.53
CA ASP A 355 5.04 -25.89 -3.11
C ASP A 355 4.14 -24.99 -2.28
N ILE A 356 4.28 -23.66 -2.39
CA ILE A 356 3.40 -22.71 -1.72
C ILE A 356 1.99 -22.85 -2.27
N ARG A 357 1.07 -23.26 -1.39
CA ARG A 357 -0.34 -23.46 -1.72
C ARG A 357 -1.22 -22.28 -1.32
N HIS A 358 -0.74 -21.47 -0.39
CA HIS A 358 -1.39 -20.26 0.10
C HIS A 358 -0.39 -19.13 0.11
N ILE A 359 -0.44 -18.30 -0.90
CA ILE A 359 0.38 -17.09 -1.00
C ILE A 359 -0.07 -16.11 0.08
N GLU A 360 0.88 -15.48 0.75
CA GLU A 360 0.65 -14.40 1.71
C GLU A 360 1.19 -13.07 1.22
N HIS A 361 2.23 -13.12 0.38
CA HIS A 361 2.82 -11.95 -0.26
C HIS A 361 3.57 -12.35 -1.52
N VAL A 362 3.62 -11.44 -2.49
CA VAL A 362 4.45 -11.57 -3.69
C VAL A 362 5.28 -10.32 -3.88
N ASP A 363 6.59 -10.48 -4.08
CA ASP A 363 7.47 -9.41 -4.55
C ASP A 363 7.67 -9.54 -6.06
N VAL A 364 7.47 -8.46 -6.79
CA VAL A 364 7.76 -8.35 -8.23
C VAL A 364 8.80 -7.27 -8.43
N LYS A 365 10.01 -7.67 -8.76
CA LYS A 365 11.12 -6.74 -8.99
C LYS A 365 11.30 -6.52 -10.48
N VAL A 366 11.37 -5.25 -10.90
CA VAL A 366 11.34 -4.88 -12.32
C VAL A 366 12.45 -3.88 -12.65
N THR A 367 13.07 -4.07 -13.81
CA THR A 367 13.99 -3.10 -14.43
C THR A 367 13.53 -2.74 -15.84
N VAL A 368 13.35 -1.45 -16.09
CA VAL A 368 13.04 -0.90 -17.42
C VAL A 368 14.14 0.08 -17.81
N THR A 369 14.60 -0.02 -19.06
CA THR A 369 15.64 0.84 -19.65
C THR A 369 15.09 1.67 -20.81
N ALA A 370 15.86 2.62 -21.30
CA ALA A 370 15.58 3.29 -22.56
C ALA A 370 15.62 2.28 -23.73
N ALA A 371 15.16 2.69 -24.92
CA ALA A 371 15.03 1.82 -26.10
C ALA A 371 16.36 1.21 -26.56
N ASP A 372 17.48 1.87 -26.32
CA ASP A 372 18.82 1.37 -26.65
C ASP A 372 19.36 0.33 -25.63
N GLY A 373 18.57 0.03 -24.60
CA GLY A 373 18.97 -0.87 -23.50
C GLY A 373 19.93 -0.25 -22.50
N GLN A 374 20.24 1.04 -22.62
CA GLN A 374 21.14 1.78 -21.74
C GLN A 374 20.37 2.81 -20.90
N GLY A 375 20.86 3.08 -19.69
CA GLY A 375 20.20 4.06 -18.81
C GLY A 375 18.80 3.64 -18.33
N THR A 376 17.93 4.61 -18.17
CA THR A 376 16.55 4.41 -17.68
C THR A 376 15.53 4.81 -18.76
N HIS A 377 14.30 4.29 -18.64
CA HIS A 377 13.17 4.74 -19.45
C HIS A 377 13.03 6.27 -19.38
N PRO A 378 12.70 6.94 -20.49
CA PRO A 378 12.57 8.41 -20.50
C PRO A 378 11.57 8.94 -19.47
N ASN A 379 10.44 8.24 -19.29
CA ASN A 379 9.42 8.59 -18.30
C ASN A 379 8.63 7.34 -17.86
N THR A 380 8.95 6.78 -16.70
CA THR A 380 8.25 5.57 -16.22
C THR A 380 6.79 5.81 -15.88
N GLY A 381 6.37 7.06 -15.69
CA GLY A 381 4.96 7.44 -15.53
C GLY A 381 4.07 7.15 -16.74
N ASP A 382 4.64 6.84 -17.90
CA ASP A 382 3.91 6.49 -19.12
C ASP A 382 3.45 5.01 -19.13
N LEU A 383 3.99 4.20 -18.21
CA LEU A 383 3.86 2.76 -18.24
C LEU A 383 2.61 2.26 -17.53
N GLN A 384 1.99 1.24 -18.12
CA GLN A 384 1.01 0.38 -17.45
C GLN A 384 1.64 -1.00 -17.24
N MET A 385 1.60 -1.50 -16.01
CA MET A 385 2.11 -2.82 -15.65
C MET A 385 1.10 -3.63 -14.85
N ALA A 386 1.02 -4.92 -15.15
CA ALA A 386 0.18 -5.85 -14.40
C ALA A 386 0.85 -7.22 -14.28
N LEU A 387 0.66 -7.87 -13.13
CA LEU A 387 1.03 -9.26 -12.89
C LEU A 387 -0.20 -10.15 -13.06
N GLN A 388 -0.07 -11.24 -13.79
CA GLN A 388 -1.13 -12.25 -13.97
C GLN A 388 -0.69 -13.60 -13.40
N SER A 389 -1.55 -14.19 -12.56
CA SER A 389 -1.32 -15.50 -11.96
C SER A 389 -1.77 -16.65 -12.89
N PRO A 390 -1.39 -17.91 -12.60
CA PRO A 390 -1.90 -19.10 -13.27
C PRO A 390 -3.42 -19.28 -13.22
N LEU A 391 -4.08 -18.65 -12.24
CA LEU A 391 -5.54 -18.61 -12.10
C LEU A 391 -6.21 -17.53 -12.96
N GLY A 392 -5.42 -16.72 -13.64
CA GLY A 392 -5.92 -15.57 -14.41
C GLY A 392 -6.21 -14.33 -13.55
N THR A 393 -5.87 -14.36 -12.26
CA THR A 393 -5.97 -13.18 -11.40
C THR A 393 -4.95 -12.14 -11.82
N VAL A 394 -5.41 -10.90 -11.99
CA VAL A 394 -4.58 -9.77 -12.40
C VAL A 394 -4.40 -8.78 -11.26
N SER A 395 -3.17 -8.41 -11.00
CA SER A 395 -2.77 -7.34 -10.09
C SER A 395 -2.19 -6.18 -10.88
N THR A 396 -2.81 -5.02 -10.82
CA THR A 396 -2.25 -3.79 -11.37
C THR A 396 -1.09 -3.35 -10.50
N LEU A 397 0.11 -3.30 -11.05
CA LEU A 397 1.31 -2.84 -10.37
C LEU A 397 1.47 -1.33 -10.51
N MET A 398 1.23 -0.82 -11.71
CA MET A 398 1.36 0.59 -12.05
C MET A 398 0.40 0.95 -13.19
N LEU A 399 -0.15 2.15 -13.13
CA LEU A 399 -0.93 2.78 -14.20
C LEU A 399 -0.23 4.06 -14.65
N PRO A 400 -0.53 4.58 -15.86
CA PRO A 400 0.00 5.85 -16.29
C PRO A 400 -0.31 6.96 -15.30
N HIS A 401 0.68 7.77 -14.97
CA HIS A 401 0.57 8.82 -13.98
C HIS A 401 1.57 9.96 -14.27
N ALA A 402 1.31 11.12 -13.70
CA ALA A 402 2.24 12.23 -13.75
C ALA A 402 3.04 12.29 -12.46
N CYS A 403 4.30 12.65 -12.56
CA CYS A 403 5.08 13.02 -11.39
C CYS A 403 5.08 14.53 -11.22
N THR A 404 5.05 14.97 -9.95
CA THR A 404 4.90 16.38 -9.62
C THR A 404 5.89 16.80 -8.54
N ASP A 405 6.37 18.04 -8.59
CA ASP A 405 7.08 18.65 -7.47
C ASP A 405 6.06 19.29 -6.53
N LEU A 406 5.84 18.67 -5.37
CA LEU A 406 4.91 19.13 -4.35
C LEU A 406 5.49 20.18 -3.39
N ASN A 407 6.72 20.65 -3.57
CA ASN A 407 7.27 21.71 -2.72
C ASN A 407 6.43 23.00 -2.73
N THR A 408 5.44 23.09 -3.62
CA THR A 408 4.55 24.25 -3.79
C THR A 408 3.07 23.95 -3.59
N ALA A 409 2.66 22.70 -3.43
CA ALA A 409 1.24 22.32 -3.39
C ALA A 409 0.81 21.81 -2.02
N ALA A 410 0.33 22.70 -1.17
CA ALA A 410 -0.61 22.29 -0.12
C ALA A 410 -1.91 21.76 -0.78
N PHE A 411 -2.63 20.85 -0.12
CA PHE A 411 -3.93 20.34 -0.56
C PHE A 411 -4.80 21.46 -1.17
N GLY A 412 -5.16 21.31 -2.45
CA GLY A 412 -5.99 22.28 -3.17
C GLY A 412 -5.24 23.44 -3.83
N ALA A 413 -3.92 23.45 -3.86
CA ALA A 413 -3.18 24.48 -4.58
C ALA A 413 -3.38 24.37 -6.11
N PRO A 414 -3.60 25.49 -6.80
CA PRO A 414 -3.87 25.50 -8.25
C PRO A 414 -2.64 25.24 -9.13
N GLU A 415 -1.47 25.08 -8.54
CA GLU A 415 -0.20 24.96 -9.25
C GLU A 415 0.50 23.65 -8.88
N LEU A 416 0.55 22.73 -9.84
CA LEU A 416 1.44 21.57 -9.80
C LEU A 416 2.55 21.76 -10.80
N LEU A 417 3.78 21.56 -10.40
CA LEU A 417 4.89 21.43 -11.33
C LEU A 417 4.92 19.98 -11.81
N VAL A 418 4.66 19.78 -13.10
CA VAL A 418 4.71 18.45 -13.73
C VAL A 418 6.13 18.20 -14.20
N GLU A 419 6.70 17.07 -13.83
CA GLU A 419 8.04 16.63 -14.20
C GLU A 419 8.05 15.18 -14.69
N ARG A 420 9.20 14.74 -15.20
CA ARG A 420 9.37 13.34 -15.57
C ARG A 420 9.46 12.46 -14.33
N CYS A 421 8.75 11.36 -14.35
CA CYS A 421 8.94 10.31 -13.37
C CYS A 421 10.34 9.68 -13.52
N GLY A 422 10.94 9.30 -12.41
CA GLY A 422 12.26 8.67 -12.39
C GLY A 422 12.29 7.31 -13.08
N GLY A 423 13.49 6.73 -13.14
CA GLY A 423 13.71 5.43 -13.77
C GLY A 423 13.25 4.27 -12.88
N LEU A 424 12.78 3.20 -13.51
CA LEU A 424 12.40 1.95 -12.86
C LEU A 424 13.59 0.97 -12.92
N ASN A 425 14.45 1.05 -11.91
CA ASN A 425 15.66 0.24 -11.82
C ASN A 425 15.66 -0.63 -10.57
N ASN A 426 15.48 -1.93 -10.73
CA ASN A 426 15.39 -2.88 -9.62
C ASN A 426 14.31 -2.51 -8.58
N PHE A 427 13.24 -1.84 -8.99
CA PHE A 427 12.16 -1.49 -8.08
C PHE A 427 11.31 -2.72 -7.76
N THR A 428 10.89 -2.85 -6.49
CA THR A 428 10.10 -3.99 -6.02
C THR A 428 8.67 -3.54 -5.69
N PHE A 429 7.71 -4.07 -6.45
CA PHE A 429 6.28 -3.98 -6.13
C PHE A 429 5.91 -5.12 -5.20
N GLY A 430 5.36 -4.79 -4.03
CA GLY A 430 4.76 -5.80 -3.14
C GLY A 430 3.28 -5.98 -3.45
N VAL A 431 2.81 -7.21 -3.52
CA VAL A 431 1.45 -7.54 -3.95
C VAL A 431 0.72 -8.38 -2.91
N ARG A 432 -0.45 -7.92 -2.49
CA ARG A 432 -1.38 -8.62 -1.58
C ARG A 432 -2.56 -9.26 -2.30
N ARG A 433 -2.85 -8.82 -3.52
CA ARG A 433 -4.03 -9.27 -4.30
C ARG A 433 -4.11 -10.78 -4.46
N HIS A 434 -2.98 -11.50 -4.45
CA HIS A 434 -2.93 -12.95 -4.59
C HIS A 434 -3.00 -13.73 -3.26
N LEU A 435 -3.41 -13.05 -2.16
CA LEU A 435 -3.53 -13.69 -0.86
C LEU A 435 -4.41 -14.96 -0.95
N GLU A 436 -3.90 -16.09 -0.40
CA GLU A 436 -4.54 -17.40 -0.40
C GLU A 436 -4.61 -18.10 -1.77
N GLU A 437 -4.10 -17.52 -2.85
CA GLU A 437 -3.92 -18.24 -4.11
C GLU A 437 -2.73 -19.21 -4.03
N PRO A 438 -2.75 -20.33 -4.76
CA PRO A 438 -1.55 -21.17 -4.91
C PRO A 438 -0.62 -20.60 -5.99
N VAL A 439 0.66 -20.91 -5.91
CA VAL A 439 1.63 -20.54 -6.96
C VAL A 439 1.38 -21.28 -8.27
N ALA A 440 0.63 -22.37 -8.24
CA ALA A 440 0.28 -23.20 -9.41
C ALA A 440 -1.17 -23.66 -9.36
N SER A 441 -1.81 -23.77 -10.51
CA SER A 441 -3.20 -24.21 -10.64
C SER A 441 -3.37 -25.17 -11.81
N GLY A 442 -3.91 -26.38 -11.56
CA GLY A 442 -4.21 -27.37 -12.60
C GLY A 442 -2.99 -27.78 -13.45
N GLY A 443 -1.78 -27.73 -12.88
CA GLY A 443 -0.53 -27.97 -13.61
C GLY A 443 0.06 -26.71 -14.29
N ASN A 444 -0.70 -25.63 -14.40
CA ASN A 444 -0.20 -24.35 -14.87
C ASN A 444 0.61 -23.67 -13.75
N ARG A 445 1.86 -23.34 -14.05
CA ARG A 445 2.82 -22.68 -13.13
C ARG A 445 3.33 -21.35 -13.68
N ARG A 446 2.70 -20.86 -14.73
CA ARG A 446 3.12 -19.70 -15.49
C ARG A 446 2.57 -18.42 -14.89
N TRP A 447 3.47 -17.55 -14.47
CA TRP A 447 3.18 -16.18 -14.06
C TRP A 447 3.63 -15.23 -15.16
N GLU A 448 2.86 -14.19 -15.43
CA GLU A 448 3.14 -13.24 -16.50
C GLU A 448 3.19 -11.82 -15.98
N LEU A 449 4.25 -11.09 -16.33
CA LEU A 449 4.31 -9.63 -16.28
C LEU A 449 3.86 -9.10 -17.65
N VAL A 450 2.89 -8.20 -17.65
CA VAL A 450 2.37 -7.56 -18.86
C VAL A 450 2.63 -6.07 -18.75
N THR A 451 3.34 -5.51 -19.74
CA THR A 451 3.74 -4.09 -19.77
C THR A 451 3.34 -3.44 -21.08
N ALA A 452 2.88 -2.19 -21.02
CA ALA A 452 2.61 -1.36 -22.18
C ALA A 452 2.98 0.09 -21.87
N ASP A 453 3.47 0.80 -22.88
CA ASP A 453 3.60 2.24 -22.85
C ASP A 453 2.29 2.87 -23.35
N ARG A 454 1.75 3.79 -22.58
CA ARG A 454 0.46 4.45 -22.85
C ARG A 454 0.57 5.86 -23.37
N VAL A 455 1.78 6.35 -23.51
CA VAL A 455 2.08 7.69 -24.00
C VAL A 455 3.02 7.61 -25.20
N GLN A 456 2.73 8.34 -26.26
CA GLN A 456 3.57 8.34 -27.47
C GLN A 456 4.85 9.13 -27.26
N GLY A 457 5.99 8.59 -27.69
CA GLY A 457 7.28 9.28 -27.79
C GLY A 457 8.29 8.94 -26.71
N GLY A 458 8.01 7.95 -25.86
CA GLY A 458 8.91 7.47 -24.81
C GLY A 458 9.24 6.00 -24.96
N GLU A 459 10.06 5.62 -25.94
CA GLU A 459 10.40 4.20 -26.15
C GLU A 459 11.26 3.63 -25.02
N GLY A 460 10.91 2.44 -24.54
CA GLY A 460 11.65 1.72 -23.53
C GLY A 460 11.66 0.21 -23.71
N GLN A 461 12.51 -0.44 -22.94
CA GLN A 461 12.64 -1.91 -22.93
C GLN A 461 12.41 -2.46 -21.53
N LEU A 462 11.62 -3.51 -21.44
CA LEU A 462 11.64 -4.38 -20.26
C LEU A 462 12.95 -5.18 -20.30
N LYS A 463 13.87 -4.82 -19.41
CA LYS A 463 15.19 -5.48 -19.35
C LYS A 463 15.10 -6.83 -18.69
N ASP A 464 14.64 -6.84 -17.45
CA ASP A 464 14.45 -8.04 -16.64
C ASP A 464 13.39 -7.82 -15.57
N TRP A 465 12.89 -8.92 -15.05
CA TRP A 465 12.07 -8.92 -13.85
C TRP A 465 12.23 -10.22 -13.09
N SER A 466 11.89 -10.20 -11.82
CA SER A 466 11.86 -11.40 -10.98
C SER A 466 10.65 -11.41 -10.07
N ILE A 467 10.28 -12.62 -9.64
CA ILE A 467 9.17 -12.84 -8.74
C ILE A 467 9.60 -13.69 -7.54
N THR A 468 9.18 -13.29 -6.35
CA THR A 468 9.40 -14.03 -5.11
C THR A 468 8.08 -14.23 -4.41
N PHE A 469 7.81 -15.44 -3.96
CA PHE A 469 6.58 -15.79 -3.25
C PHE A 469 6.88 -16.06 -1.78
N TYR A 470 5.98 -15.60 -0.94
CA TYR A 470 5.97 -15.88 0.49
C TYR A 470 4.62 -16.48 0.87
N GLY A 471 4.63 -17.55 1.69
CA GLY A 471 3.39 -18.21 2.07
C GLY A 471 3.59 -19.55 2.77
N ARG A 472 2.63 -20.46 2.60
CA ARG A 472 2.61 -21.77 3.27
C ARG A 472 2.12 -22.89 2.35
#